data_97480894adf60597b8151d669bbc014d
#
_entry.id   97480894adf60597b8151d669bbc014d
#
_cell.length_a   1.000
_cell.length_b   1.000
_cell.length_c   1.000
_cell.angle_alpha   90.00
_cell.angle_beta   90.00
_cell.angle_gamma   90.00
#
_symmetry.space_group_name_H-M   'P 1'
#
loop_
_entity.id
_entity.type
_entity.pdbx_description
1 polymer ?
#
loop_
_entity_poly.entity_id
_entity_poly.type
_entity_poly.pdbx_seq_one_letter_code
_entity_poly.pdbx_strand_id
1 'polypeptide(L)'
;CSSDLYGALFATYAILTGALACCVKLMGNDVVKFVKSFTIIFFIAMICYTLGANAYIAANPTQLKAQGIPWALGLSTEAGLILALVMGIVISNFMPNLAESLKDACRPELFVKIAIVIMGAELGVKAADAAGFAGHIIFRGLCAIVEAYLLYWCVVYYVARRYFKFNREWAAPLASGISICGVSAAIATGAAIRSRPVVPIMVSSLVVVFTCIEMLILPFIAQHFLTGEPMVAGGWMGLAVKSDGGAIASGAIAESLILAKAAEAGINWEPGWIIMVTTTVKIFIDVFIGVWALVLAWVWCTKFDKSGDRTMHWGDVWARFPRFVLGYIITFAILLIICLQSPELQKTGASVSGTLNAFRVIFFLLTFFTIGMVSNFRKLMEEGIGRLAIVYVVCLFGFIIWLGLFISWLFFHGMTPPLAS
;
A
#
# COMPACT_ATOMS: atom_id res chain seq x y z
N CYS A 1 -15.09 31.17 10.58
CA CYS A 1 -14.28 29.94 10.84
C CYS A 1 -15.01 28.62 10.55
N SER A 2 -16.26 28.38 11.02
CA SER A 2 -16.92 27.07 10.72
C SER A 2 -17.52 27.01 9.31
N SER A 3 -18.10 28.11 8.81
CA SER A 3 -18.67 28.22 7.46
C SER A 3 -17.61 27.95 6.37
N ASP A 4 -16.40 28.46 6.55
CA ASP A 4 -15.30 28.31 5.60
C ASP A 4 -14.82 26.85 5.53
N LEU A 5 -14.82 26.14 6.66
CA LEU A 5 -14.47 24.74 6.74
C LEU A 5 -15.46 23.84 5.99
N TYR A 6 -16.77 24.07 6.16
CA TYR A 6 -17.80 23.34 5.43
C TYR A 6 -17.74 23.67 3.93
N GLY A 7 -17.52 24.94 3.58
CA GLY A 7 -17.33 25.36 2.19
C GLY A 7 -16.15 24.65 1.53
N ALA A 8 -14.99 24.60 2.22
CA ALA A 8 -13.81 23.88 1.74
C ALA A 8 -14.05 22.38 1.59
N LEU A 9 -14.76 21.74 2.53
CA LEU A 9 -15.11 20.32 2.45
C LEU A 9 -15.99 20.01 1.22
N PHE A 10 -17.04 20.82 1.01
CA PHE A 10 -17.92 20.64 -0.16
C PHE A 10 -17.22 20.93 -1.47
N ALA A 11 -16.35 21.96 -1.54
CA ALA A 11 -15.54 22.23 -2.73
C ALA A 11 -14.58 21.07 -3.04
N THR A 12 -13.90 20.53 -2.03
CA THR A 12 -13.04 19.34 -2.19
C THR A 12 -13.83 18.13 -2.67
N TYR A 13 -14.99 17.87 -2.08
CA TYR A 13 -15.89 16.81 -2.52
C TYR A 13 -16.30 16.99 -3.99
N ALA A 14 -16.70 18.20 -4.40
CA ALA A 14 -17.14 18.47 -5.76
C ALA A 14 -16.00 18.28 -6.79
N ILE A 15 -14.80 18.77 -6.49
CA ILE A 15 -13.61 18.62 -7.33
C ILE A 15 -13.26 17.15 -7.51
N LEU A 16 -13.16 16.40 -6.39
CA LEU A 16 -12.81 14.98 -6.42
C LEU A 16 -13.89 14.16 -7.14
N THR A 17 -15.16 14.43 -6.86
CA THR A 17 -16.29 13.75 -7.53
C THR A 17 -16.26 14.00 -9.04
N GLY A 18 -16.04 15.23 -9.48
CA GLY A 18 -15.93 15.57 -10.88
C GLY A 18 -14.77 14.85 -11.57
N ALA A 19 -13.58 14.90 -10.98
CA ALA A 19 -12.39 14.23 -11.54
C ALA A 19 -12.58 12.71 -11.61
N LEU A 20 -13.06 12.10 -10.53
CA LEU A 20 -13.28 10.65 -10.48
C LEU A 20 -14.42 10.19 -11.39
N ALA A 21 -15.49 10.99 -11.53
CA ALA A 21 -16.57 10.73 -12.48
C ALA A 21 -16.08 10.71 -13.93
N CYS A 22 -15.19 11.63 -14.29
CA CYS A 22 -14.52 11.62 -15.61
C CYS A 22 -13.70 10.33 -15.79
N CYS A 23 -12.89 9.94 -14.80
CA CYS A 23 -12.13 8.70 -14.87
C CYS A 23 -13.03 7.47 -15.03
N VAL A 24 -14.11 7.38 -14.25
CA VAL A 24 -15.07 6.28 -14.28
C VAL A 24 -15.79 6.20 -15.63
N LYS A 25 -16.13 7.34 -16.22
CA LYS A 25 -16.71 7.41 -17.57
C LYS A 25 -15.74 6.89 -18.63
N LEU A 26 -14.47 7.29 -18.56
CA LEU A 26 -13.42 6.81 -19.47
C LEU A 26 -13.17 5.30 -19.34
N MET A 27 -13.43 4.74 -18.15
CA MET A 27 -13.36 3.30 -17.89
C MET A 27 -14.62 2.54 -18.34
N GLY A 28 -15.62 3.20 -18.90
CA GLY A 28 -16.85 2.58 -19.39
C GLY A 28 -17.84 2.15 -18.30
N ASN A 29 -17.74 2.72 -17.08
CA ASN A 29 -18.61 2.37 -15.96
C ASN A 29 -19.74 3.41 -15.77
N ASP A 30 -20.78 3.01 -15.02
CA ASP A 30 -21.93 3.86 -14.70
C ASP A 30 -21.55 4.96 -13.71
N VAL A 31 -21.49 6.20 -14.23
CA VAL A 31 -21.10 7.39 -13.46
C VAL A 31 -22.12 7.72 -12.37
N VAL A 32 -23.42 7.52 -12.63
CA VAL A 32 -24.49 7.88 -11.67
C VAL A 32 -24.44 6.98 -10.44
N LYS A 33 -24.27 5.67 -10.66
CA LYS A 33 -24.13 4.72 -9.56
C LYS A 33 -22.85 4.99 -8.78
N PHE A 34 -21.74 5.25 -9.48
CA PHE A 34 -20.48 5.60 -8.84
C PHE A 34 -20.61 6.84 -7.96
N VAL A 35 -21.16 7.93 -8.47
CA VAL A 35 -21.30 9.19 -7.71
C VAL A 35 -22.16 9.01 -6.47
N LYS A 36 -23.31 8.31 -6.57
CA LYS A 36 -24.14 8.00 -5.41
C LYS A 36 -23.38 7.24 -4.32
N SER A 37 -22.71 6.16 -4.69
CA SER A 37 -21.92 5.35 -3.77
C SER A 37 -20.71 6.11 -3.23
N PHE A 38 -20.01 6.86 -4.07
CA PHE A 38 -18.86 7.67 -3.69
C PHE A 38 -19.20 8.75 -2.67
N THR A 39 -20.35 9.42 -2.84
CA THR A 39 -20.83 10.42 -1.88
C THR A 39 -20.90 9.84 -0.46
N ILE A 40 -21.51 8.67 -0.32
CA ILE A 40 -21.64 8.02 0.99
C ILE A 40 -20.27 7.61 1.53
N ILE A 41 -19.42 6.99 0.71
CA ILE A 41 -18.06 6.59 1.10
C ILE A 41 -17.25 7.80 1.55
N PHE A 42 -17.27 8.89 0.77
CA PHE A 42 -16.53 10.10 1.09
C PHE A 42 -16.89 10.68 2.45
N PHE A 43 -18.19 10.87 2.72
CA PHE A 43 -18.62 11.45 3.98
C PHE A 43 -18.39 10.53 5.18
N ILE A 44 -18.61 9.22 5.07
CA ILE A 44 -18.27 8.27 6.14
C ILE A 44 -16.76 8.28 6.41
N ALA A 45 -15.94 8.26 5.37
CA ALA A 45 -14.48 8.33 5.51
C ALA A 45 -14.04 9.63 6.20
N MET A 46 -14.61 10.78 5.81
CA MET A 46 -14.32 12.07 6.46
C MET A 46 -14.78 12.10 7.93
N ILE A 47 -15.89 11.47 8.28
CA ILE A 47 -16.31 11.30 9.68
C ILE A 47 -15.28 10.47 10.44
N CYS A 48 -14.80 9.36 9.88
CA CYS A 48 -13.74 8.56 10.50
C CYS A 48 -12.45 9.37 10.70
N TYR A 49 -12.08 10.20 9.74
CA TYR A 49 -10.91 11.06 9.82
C TYR A 49 -11.04 12.09 10.95
N THR A 50 -12.19 12.77 11.05
CA THR A 50 -12.46 13.74 12.13
C THR A 50 -12.54 13.09 13.51
N LEU A 51 -13.13 11.90 13.61
CA LEU A 51 -13.13 11.13 14.86
C LEU A 51 -11.72 10.71 15.25
N GLY A 52 -10.91 10.28 14.28
CA GLY A 52 -9.51 9.90 14.50
C GLY A 52 -8.63 11.06 14.97
N ALA A 53 -8.97 12.30 14.61
CA ALA A 53 -8.28 13.49 15.09
C ALA A 53 -8.62 13.87 16.55
N ASN A 54 -9.55 13.16 17.18
CA ASN A 54 -9.91 13.41 18.59
C ASN A 54 -8.71 13.13 19.50
N ALA A 55 -8.48 14.03 20.47
CA ALA A 55 -7.33 13.96 21.37
C ALA A 55 -7.23 12.64 22.16
N TYR A 56 -8.36 12.05 22.57
CA TYR A 56 -8.37 10.74 23.25
C TYR A 56 -7.97 9.56 22.35
N ILE A 57 -7.98 9.75 21.04
CA ILE A 57 -7.59 8.72 20.07
C ILE A 57 -6.16 8.96 19.56
N ALA A 58 -5.87 10.20 19.15
CA ALA A 58 -4.64 10.53 18.43
C ALA A 58 -3.49 11.00 19.32
N ALA A 59 -3.77 11.62 20.49
CA ALA A 59 -2.74 12.30 21.26
C ALA A 59 -1.62 11.36 21.72
N ASN A 60 -0.39 11.80 21.51
CA ASN A 60 0.79 11.19 22.09
C ASN A 60 1.00 11.64 23.56
N PRO A 61 1.88 10.99 24.35
CA PRO A 61 2.10 11.33 25.74
C PRO A 61 2.50 12.80 26.00
N THR A 62 3.20 13.44 25.09
CA THR A 62 3.58 14.85 25.17
C THR A 62 2.36 15.75 25.00
N GLN A 63 1.50 15.45 24.04
CA GLN A 63 0.25 16.16 23.79
C GLN A 63 -0.77 15.96 24.93
N LEU A 64 -0.81 14.76 25.54
CA LEU A 64 -1.62 14.47 26.71
C LEU A 64 -1.30 15.43 27.86
N LYS A 65 0.00 15.59 28.17
CA LYS A 65 0.45 16.51 29.23
C LYS A 65 0.09 17.94 28.90
N ALA A 66 0.28 18.38 27.66
CA ALA A 66 -0.03 19.74 27.22
C ALA A 66 -1.53 20.05 27.26
N GLN A 67 -2.38 19.08 27.02
CA GLN A 67 -3.84 19.25 26.99
C GLN A 67 -4.53 18.87 28.31
N GLY A 68 -3.78 18.37 29.30
CA GLY A 68 -4.32 17.97 30.60
C GLY A 68 -5.23 16.73 30.52
N ILE A 69 -5.05 15.87 29.52
CA ILE A 69 -5.87 14.68 29.29
C ILE A 69 -5.22 13.47 30.01
N PRO A 70 -5.96 12.68 30.80
CA PRO A 70 -5.39 11.61 31.61
C PRO A 70 -4.97 10.37 30.81
N TRP A 71 -5.51 10.15 29.61
CA TRP A 71 -5.19 9.00 28.75
C TRP A 71 -5.55 9.25 27.27
N ALA A 72 -4.89 8.59 26.36
CA ALA A 72 -5.28 8.45 24.97
C ALA A 72 -4.82 7.10 24.42
N LEU A 73 -5.38 6.71 23.28
CA LEU A 73 -4.98 5.48 22.58
C LEU A 73 -3.61 5.60 21.90
N GLY A 74 -3.09 6.82 21.72
CA GLY A 74 -1.77 7.07 21.12
C GLY A 74 -1.65 6.64 19.66
N LEU A 75 -2.77 6.62 18.91
CA LEU A 75 -2.79 6.18 17.51
C LEU A 75 -2.23 7.21 16.52
N SER A 76 -1.77 8.37 17.02
CA SER A 76 -1.19 9.46 16.22
C SER A 76 -2.14 10.07 15.18
N THR A 77 -1.60 10.84 14.26
CA THR A 77 -2.35 11.51 13.17
C THR A 77 -3.00 10.53 12.19
N GLU A 78 -2.52 9.28 12.14
CA GLU A 78 -3.03 8.23 11.24
C GLU A 78 -4.24 7.47 11.83
N ALA A 79 -4.68 7.81 13.03
CA ALA A 79 -5.85 7.20 13.67
C ALA A 79 -7.11 7.22 12.80
N GLY A 80 -7.32 8.31 12.05
CA GLY A 80 -8.43 8.42 11.10
C GLY A 80 -8.42 7.38 10.00
N LEU A 81 -7.23 7.00 9.49
CA LEU A 81 -7.06 5.97 8.48
C LEU A 81 -7.40 4.59 9.05
N ILE A 82 -6.92 4.31 10.28
CA ILE A 82 -7.22 3.05 10.98
C ILE A 82 -8.74 2.93 11.24
N LEU A 83 -9.37 4.00 11.71
CA LEU A 83 -10.82 4.02 11.92
C LEU A 83 -11.60 3.81 10.61
N ALA A 84 -11.15 4.41 9.51
CA ALA A 84 -11.75 4.21 8.20
C ALA A 84 -11.65 2.75 7.74
N LEU A 85 -10.50 2.10 7.94
CA LEU A 85 -10.31 0.68 7.66
C LEU A 85 -11.27 -0.18 8.47
N VAL A 86 -11.31 0.03 9.78
CA VAL A 86 -12.18 -0.73 10.70
C VAL A 86 -13.65 -0.52 10.35
N MET A 87 -14.07 0.72 10.05
CA MET A 87 -15.44 1.02 9.62
C MET A 87 -15.79 0.28 8.32
N GLY A 88 -14.89 0.26 7.35
CA GLY A 88 -15.07 -0.51 6.11
C GLY A 88 -15.26 -2.01 6.39
N ILE A 89 -14.44 -2.59 7.27
CA ILE A 89 -14.57 -4.00 7.70
C ILE A 89 -15.94 -4.25 8.38
N VAL A 90 -16.36 -3.35 9.27
CA VAL A 90 -17.66 -3.47 9.96
C VAL A 90 -18.82 -3.45 8.95
N ILE A 91 -18.81 -2.50 8.01
CA ILE A 91 -19.85 -2.41 6.98
C ILE A 91 -19.87 -3.68 6.13
N SER A 92 -18.71 -4.14 5.67
CA SER A 92 -18.60 -5.32 4.80
C SER A 92 -19.11 -6.61 5.44
N ASN A 93 -18.89 -6.78 6.75
CA ASN A 93 -19.19 -8.05 7.42
C ASN A 93 -20.54 -8.04 8.17
N PHE A 94 -21.02 -6.86 8.60
CA PHE A 94 -22.24 -6.76 9.42
C PHE A 94 -23.40 -6.02 8.74
N MET A 95 -23.14 -5.27 7.65
CA MET A 95 -24.15 -4.47 6.94
C MET A 95 -24.20 -4.80 5.44
N PRO A 96 -24.58 -6.04 5.04
CA PRO A 96 -24.47 -6.51 3.66
C PRO A 96 -25.25 -5.67 2.64
N ASN A 97 -26.43 -5.16 3.01
CA ASN A 97 -27.24 -4.31 2.14
C ASN A 97 -26.55 -2.97 1.83
N LEU A 98 -25.91 -2.36 2.84
CA LEU A 98 -25.15 -1.13 2.65
C LEU A 98 -23.89 -1.41 1.84
N ALA A 99 -23.16 -2.49 2.14
CA ALA A 99 -21.97 -2.91 1.40
C ALA A 99 -22.27 -3.09 -0.10
N GLU A 100 -23.39 -3.75 -0.44
CA GLU A 100 -23.81 -3.94 -1.83
C GLU A 100 -24.15 -2.60 -2.52
N SER A 101 -24.77 -1.66 -1.82
CA SER A 101 -25.10 -0.33 -2.37
C SER A 101 -23.86 0.54 -2.63
N LEU A 102 -22.75 0.27 -1.94
CA LEU A 102 -21.50 1.04 -2.05
C LEU A 102 -20.47 0.42 -3.01
N LYS A 103 -20.72 -0.77 -3.54
CA LYS A 103 -19.73 -1.53 -4.33
C LYS A 103 -19.24 -0.80 -5.59
N ASP A 104 -20.08 0.04 -6.22
CA ASP A 104 -19.71 0.73 -7.46
C ASP A 104 -18.58 1.74 -7.27
N ALA A 105 -18.46 2.33 -6.08
CA ALA A 105 -17.37 3.23 -5.71
C ALA A 105 -16.30 2.58 -4.83
N CYS A 106 -16.45 1.30 -4.50
CA CYS A 106 -15.46 0.55 -3.71
C CYS A 106 -14.28 0.13 -4.59
N ARG A 107 -13.34 1.09 -4.83
CA ARG A 107 -12.22 0.93 -5.76
C ARG A 107 -10.88 1.25 -5.10
N PRO A 108 -10.40 0.43 -4.13
CA PRO A 108 -9.17 0.70 -3.41
C PRO A 108 -7.96 0.85 -4.36
N GLU A 109 -7.87 0.02 -5.39
CA GLU A 109 -6.81 0.08 -6.38
C GLU A 109 -6.75 1.40 -7.17
N LEU A 110 -7.91 2.04 -7.43
CA LEU A 110 -7.95 3.34 -8.08
C LEU A 110 -7.43 4.43 -7.14
N PHE A 111 -7.94 4.47 -5.92
CA PHE A 111 -7.61 5.51 -4.95
C PHE A 111 -6.14 5.46 -4.52
N VAL A 112 -5.61 4.27 -4.25
CA VAL A 112 -4.20 4.12 -3.89
C VAL A 112 -3.26 4.52 -5.02
N LYS A 113 -3.58 4.18 -6.27
CA LYS A 113 -2.75 4.56 -7.43
C LYS A 113 -2.68 6.06 -7.61
N ILE A 114 -3.79 6.78 -7.39
CA ILE A 114 -3.79 8.24 -7.39
C ILE A 114 -2.94 8.79 -6.25
N ALA A 115 -3.10 8.27 -5.03
CA ALA A 115 -2.29 8.66 -3.87
C ALA A 115 -0.79 8.47 -4.11
N ILE A 116 -0.39 7.35 -4.73
CA ILE A 116 1.02 7.05 -5.06
C ILE A 116 1.58 8.04 -6.08
N VAL A 117 0.82 8.39 -7.12
CA VAL A 117 1.27 9.39 -8.12
C VAL A 117 1.45 10.77 -7.48
N ILE A 118 0.53 11.19 -6.60
CA ILE A 118 0.66 12.44 -5.83
C ILE A 118 1.89 12.38 -4.91
N MET A 119 2.11 11.26 -4.23
CA MET A 119 3.25 11.06 -3.36
C MET A 119 4.58 11.12 -4.12
N GLY A 120 4.63 10.68 -5.37
CA GLY A 120 5.81 10.84 -6.23
C GLY A 120 6.25 12.30 -6.31
N ALA A 121 5.31 13.21 -6.52
CA ALA A 121 5.59 14.65 -6.55
C ALA A 121 6.12 15.17 -5.19
N GLU A 122 5.48 14.80 -4.09
CA GLU A 122 5.93 15.18 -2.72
C GLU A 122 7.35 14.69 -2.44
N LEU A 123 7.62 13.42 -2.74
CA LEU A 123 8.94 12.82 -2.50
C LEU A 123 10.02 13.38 -3.43
N GLY A 124 9.64 13.81 -4.64
CA GLY A 124 10.57 14.51 -5.55
C GLY A 124 11.06 15.84 -4.98
N VAL A 125 10.18 16.62 -4.35
CA VAL A 125 10.56 17.85 -3.63
C VAL A 125 11.52 17.56 -2.47
N LYS A 126 11.18 16.57 -1.62
CA LYS A 126 12.04 16.16 -0.49
C LYS A 126 13.37 15.60 -0.93
N ALA A 127 13.42 14.83 -1.99
CA ALA A 127 14.65 14.28 -2.53
C ALA A 127 15.59 15.37 -3.06
N ALA A 128 15.08 16.53 -3.47
CA ALA A 128 15.92 17.67 -3.86
C ALA A 128 16.69 18.25 -2.65
N ASP A 129 16.11 18.23 -1.46
CA ASP A 129 16.75 18.71 -0.22
C ASP A 129 17.89 17.79 0.22
N ALA A 130 17.75 16.48 0.02
CA ALA A 130 18.70 15.46 0.46
C ALA A 130 19.00 14.42 -0.65
N ALA A 131 19.40 14.89 -1.83
CA ALA A 131 19.54 14.05 -3.02
C ALA A 131 20.49 12.84 -2.81
N GLY A 132 21.59 13.00 -2.08
CA GLY A 132 22.49 11.91 -1.74
C GLY A 132 21.82 10.82 -0.90
N PHE A 133 21.05 11.21 0.12
CA PHE A 133 20.36 10.26 0.98
C PHE A 133 19.23 9.53 0.24
N ALA A 134 18.45 10.23 -0.59
CA ALA A 134 17.45 9.63 -1.46
C ALA A 134 18.05 8.61 -2.42
N GLY A 135 19.21 8.90 -3.02
CA GLY A 135 19.95 7.98 -3.88
C GLY A 135 20.37 6.69 -3.16
N HIS A 136 20.82 6.78 -1.90
CA HIS A 136 21.12 5.60 -1.08
C HIS A 136 19.89 4.75 -0.80
N ILE A 137 18.72 5.35 -0.53
CA ILE A 137 17.46 4.62 -0.35
C ILE A 137 17.10 3.85 -1.61
N ILE A 138 17.16 4.51 -2.78
CA ILE A 138 16.81 3.89 -4.06
C ILE A 138 17.72 2.69 -4.34
N PHE A 139 19.04 2.87 -4.21
CA PHE A 139 20.00 1.80 -4.49
C PHE A 139 19.82 0.60 -3.54
N ARG A 140 19.69 0.86 -2.24
CA ARG A 140 19.50 -0.20 -1.24
C ARG A 140 18.14 -0.90 -1.39
N GLY A 141 17.09 -0.16 -1.71
CA GLY A 141 15.78 -0.73 -1.99
C GLY A 141 15.79 -1.69 -3.18
N LEU A 142 16.52 -1.36 -4.25
CA LEU A 142 16.65 -2.24 -5.39
C LEU A 142 17.35 -3.56 -5.05
N CYS A 143 18.44 -3.53 -4.27
CA CYS A 143 19.14 -4.73 -3.82
C CYS A 143 18.26 -5.64 -2.96
N ALA A 144 17.49 -5.07 -2.01
CA ALA A 144 16.57 -5.83 -1.16
C ALA A 144 15.49 -6.59 -1.95
N ILE A 145 15.05 -6.02 -3.07
CA ILE A 145 14.03 -6.62 -3.92
C ILE A 145 14.52 -7.86 -4.64
N VAL A 146 15.74 -7.83 -5.17
CA VAL A 146 16.32 -8.99 -5.86
C VAL A 146 16.31 -10.21 -4.94
N GLU A 147 16.69 -10.06 -3.69
CA GLU A 147 16.66 -11.14 -2.71
C GLU A 147 15.23 -11.58 -2.37
N ALA A 148 14.30 -10.64 -2.17
CA ALA A 148 12.92 -10.95 -1.84
C ALA A 148 12.23 -11.79 -2.94
N TYR A 149 12.45 -11.47 -4.21
CA TYR A 149 11.87 -12.18 -5.34
C TYR A 149 12.34 -13.64 -5.43
N LEU A 150 13.64 -13.84 -5.34
CA LEU A 150 14.23 -15.17 -5.49
C LEU A 150 13.91 -16.07 -4.30
N LEU A 151 13.93 -15.53 -3.08
CA LEU A 151 13.74 -16.34 -1.86
C LEU A 151 12.26 -16.58 -1.58
N TYR A 152 11.43 -15.53 -1.53
CA TYR A 152 10.03 -15.67 -1.13
C TYR A 152 9.25 -16.59 -2.05
N TRP A 153 9.32 -16.34 -3.35
CA TRP A 153 8.54 -17.11 -4.32
C TRP A 153 8.90 -18.59 -4.28
N CYS A 154 10.19 -18.90 -4.25
CA CYS A 154 10.66 -20.27 -4.22
C CYS A 154 10.19 -21.01 -2.96
N VAL A 155 10.27 -20.37 -1.79
CA VAL A 155 9.84 -20.98 -0.53
C VAL A 155 8.33 -21.21 -0.51
N VAL A 156 7.52 -20.20 -0.87
CA VAL A 156 6.07 -20.35 -0.91
C VAL A 156 5.64 -21.41 -1.89
N TYR A 157 6.23 -21.42 -3.10
CA TYR A 157 5.94 -22.44 -4.11
C TYR A 157 6.31 -23.83 -3.61
N TYR A 158 7.48 -23.99 -3.00
CA TYR A 158 7.93 -25.26 -2.43
C TYR A 158 7.00 -25.73 -1.31
N VAL A 159 6.65 -24.88 -0.36
CA VAL A 159 5.72 -25.19 0.74
C VAL A 159 4.35 -25.61 0.20
N ALA A 160 3.77 -24.81 -0.71
CA ALA A 160 2.47 -25.13 -1.32
C ALA A 160 2.49 -26.48 -2.07
N ARG A 161 3.58 -26.77 -2.78
CA ARG A 161 3.72 -28.01 -3.55
C ARG A 161 4.05 -29.22 -2.69
N ARG A 162 5.01 -29.09 -1.80
CA ARG A 162 5.58 -30.22 -1.05
C ARG A 162 4.75 -30.63 0.14
N TYR A 163 4.34 -29.67 0.95
CA TYR A 163 3.62 -29.92 2.20
C TYR A 163 2.11 -29.95 1.99
N PHE A 164 1.56 -28.96 1.29
CA PHE A 164 0.11 -28.84 1.11
C PHE A 164 -0.41 -29.52 -0.14
N LYS A 165 0.46 -30.07 -0.98
CA LYS A 165 0.10 -30.87 -2.19
C LYS A 165 -0.78 -30.12 -3.19
N PHE A 166 -0.69 -28.79 -3.26
CA PHE A 166 -1.37 -28.06 -4.32
C PHE A 166 -0.80 -28.42 -5.69
N ASN A 167 -1.64 -28.50 -6.72
CA ASN A 167 -1.15 -28.61 -8.09
C ASN A 167 -0.43 -27.32 -8.51
N ARG A 168 0.27 -27.34 -9.64
CA ARG A 168 1.07 -26.20 -10.11
C ARG A 168 0.21 -24.99 -10.43
N GLU A 169 -1.00 -25.23 -10.95
CA GLU A 169 -1.96 -24.19 -11.31
C GLU A 169 -2.36 -23.31 -10.12
N TRP A 170 -2.47 -23.89 -8.93
CA TRP A 170 -2.76 -23.17 -7.69
C TRP A 170 -1.50 -22.62 -7.01
N ALA A 171 -0.44 -23.44 -6.98
CA ALA A 171 0.77 -23.09 -6.25
C ALA A 171 1.49 -21.86 -6.82
N ALA A 172 1.51 -21.67 -8.14
CA ALA A 172 2.23 -20.56 -8.74
C ALA A 172 1.55 -19.19 -8.54
N PRO A 173 0.23 -19.03 -8.81
CA PRO A 173 -0.44 -17.78 -8.47
C PRO A 173 -0.44 -17.48 -6.96
N LEU A 174 -0.59 -18.52 -6.12
CA LEU A 174 -0.49 -18.36 -4.66
C LEU A 174 0.90 -17.87 -4.25
N ALA A 175 1.97 -18.49 -4.78
CA ALA A 175 3.33 -18.05 -4.51
C ALA A 175 3.58 -16.61 -4.95
N SER A 176 3.10 -16.21 -6.13
CA SER A 176 3.24 -14.84 -6.61
C SER A 176 2.42 -13.84 -5.77
N GLY A 177 1.21 -14.21 -5.37
CA GLY A 177 0.36 -13.39 -4.52
C GLY A 177 0.97 -13.15 -3.14
N ILE A 178 1.52 -14.20 -2.50
CA ILE A 178 2.12 -14.09 -1.16
C ILE A 178 3.51 -13.43 -1.20
N SER A 179 4.24 -13.53 -2.31
CA SER A 179 5.65 -13.10 -2.36
C SER A 179 5.83 -11.71 -2.92
N ILE A 180 5.02 -11.30 -3.90
CA ILE A 180 5.24 -10.09 -4.68
C ILE A 180 4.24 -8.99 -4.28
N CYS A 181 3.15 -8.85 -5.02
CA CYS A 181 2.18 -7.79 -4.80
C CYS A 181 0.73 -8.34 -4.86
N GLY A 182 0.46 -9.35 -4.09
CA GLY A 182 -0.88 -9.85 -3.87
C GLY A 182 -1.71 -10.04 -5.13
N VAL A 183 -2.61 -9.12 -5.38
CA VAL A 183 -3.62 -9.20 -6.44
C VAL A 183 -3.01 -9.17 -7.84
N SER A 184 -2.19 -8.15 -8.14
CA SER A 184 -1.62 -7.96 -9.48
C SER A 184 -0.70 -9.12 -9.88
N ALA A 185 0.13 -9.60 -8.96
CA ALA A 185 1.04 -10.71 -9.22
C ALA A 185 0.31 -12.05 -9.37
N ALA A 186 -0.75 -12.30 -8.58
CA ALA A 186 -1.57 -13.50 -8.71
C ALA A 186 -2.27 -13.54 -10.08
N ILE A 187 -2.86 -12.43 -10.52
CA ILE A 187 -3.54 -12.31 -11.82
C ILE A 187 -2.53 -12.44 -12.96
N ALA A 188 -1.38 -11.74 -12.89
CA ALA A 188 -0.36 -11.81 -13.93
C ALA A 188 0.21 -13.22 -14.07
N THR A 189 0.48 -13.91 -12.95
CA THR A 189 0.93 -15.30 -12.95
C THR A 189 -0.14 -16.24 -13.47
N GLY A 190 -1.39 -16.09 -13.01
CA GLY A 190 -2.51 -16.89 -13.48
C GLY A 190 -2.69 -16.81 -14.99
N ALA A 191 -2.61 -15.61 -15.56
CA ALA A 191 -2.66 -15.41 -17.01
C ALA A 191 -1.42 -15.99 -17.72
N ALA A 192 -0.23 -15.85 -17.12
CA ALA A 192 1.03 -16.37 -17.68
C ALA A 192 1.01 -17.89 -17.85
N ILE A 193 0.50 -18.61 -16.84
CA ILE A 193 0.44 -20.07 -16.82
C ILE A 193 -0.90 -20.64 -17.33
N ARG A 194 -1.82 -19.78 -17.79
CA ARG A 194 -3.19 -20.16 -18.21
C ARG A 194 -3.96 -20.91 -17.12
N SER A 195 -3.87 -20.47 -15.88
CA SER A 195 -4.70 -21.03 -14.82
C SER A 195 -6.18 -20.70 -15.03
N ARG A 196 -7.05 -21.51 -14.43
CA ARG A 196 -8.49 -21.19 -14.38
C ARG A 196 -8.71 -19.84 -13.70
N PRO A 197 -9.63 -18.99 -14.21
CA PRO A 197 -9.84 -17.64 -13.67
C PRO A 197 -10.17 -17.60 -12.17
N VAL A 198 -10.79 -18.65 -11.64
CA VAL A 198 -11.12 -18.77 -10.21
C VAL A 198 -9.88 -18.74 -9.31
N VAL A 199 -8.73 -19.26 -9.79
CA VAL A 199 -7.50 -19.35 -8.97
C VAL A 199 -6.96 -17.97 -8.57
N PRO A 200 -6.63 -17.06 -9.50
CA PRO A 200 -6.15 -15.75 -9.11
C PRO A 200 -7.19 -14.92 -8.36
N ILE A 201 -8.49 -15.12 -8.61
CA ILE A 201 -9.57 -14.44 -7.89
C ILE A 201 -9.54 -14.85 -6.41
N MET A 202 -9.50 -16.14 -6.11
CA MET A 202 -9.47 -16.64 -4.72
C MET A 202 -8.18 -16.23 -4.00
N VAL A 203 -7.04 -16.28 -4.66
CA VAL A 203 -5.78 -15.79 -4.10
C VAL A 203 -5.85 -14.30 -3.79
N SER A 204 -6.40 -13.51 -4.71
CA SER A 204 -6.55 -12.06 -4.53
C SER A 204 -7.46 -11.71 -3.35
N SER A 205 -8.58 -12.41 -3.19
CA SER A 205 -9.49 -12.22 -2.05
C SER A 205 -8.80 -12.51 -0.72
N LEU A 206 -7.99 -13.58 -0.69
CA LEU A 206 -7.22 -13.95 0.49
C LEU A 206 -6.18 -12.87 0.86
N VAL A 207 -5.43 -12.39 -0.13
CA VAL A 207 -4.43 -11.32 0.08
C VAL A 207 -5.06 -10.07 0.67
N VAL A 208 -6.19 -9.62 0.15
CA VAL A 208 -6.87 -8.40 0.63
C VAL A 208 -7.21 -8.53 2.12
N VAL A 209 -7.76 -9.68 2.51
CA VAL A 209 -8.13 -9.93 3.92
C VAL A 209 -6.90 -9.94 4.85
N PHE A 210 -5.84 -10.64 4.46
CA PHE A 210 -4.62 -10.68 5.29
C PHE A 210 -3.88 -9.35 5.31
N THR A 211 -3.93 -8.56 4.22
CA THR A 211 -3.40 -7.19 4.21
C THR A 211 -4.03 -6.33 5.32
N CYS A 212 -5.32 -6.45 5.58
CA CYS A 212 -5.95 -5.71 6.68
C CYS A 212 -5.35 -6.10 8.04
N ILE A 213 -5.08 -7.39 8.25
CA ILE A 213 -4.44 -7.88 9.48
C ILE A 213 -3.01 -7.34 9.59
N GLU A 214 -2.24 -7.40 8.50
CA GLU A 214 -0.88 -6.88 8.44
C GLU A 214 -0.84 -5.38 8.77
N MET A 215 -1.72 -4.59 8.16
CA MET A 215 -1.82 -3.14 8.39
C MET A 215 -2.16 -2.78 9.83
N LEU A 216 -2.92 -3.63 10.52
CA LEU A 216 -3.31 -3.40 11.92
C LEU A 216 -2.26 -3.88 12.92
N ILE A 217 -1.34 -4.75 12.55
CA ILE A 217 -0.39 -5.37 13.48
C ILE A 217 1.04 -4.90 13.26
N LEU A 218 1.54 -4.94 12.02
CA LEU A 218 2.97 -4.73 11.75
C LEU A 218 3.48 -3.32 12.11
N PRO A 219 2.74 -2.21 11.88
CA PRO A 219 3.20 -0.89 12.27
C PRO A 219 3.41 -0.73 13.78
N PHE A 220 2.55 -1.34 14.61
CA PHE A 220 2.70 -1.31 16.07
C PHE A 220 3.88 -2.15 16.56
N ILE A 221 4.14 -3.30 15.91
CA ILE A 221 5.34 -4.08 16.18
C ILE A 221 6.58 -3.26 15.79
N ALA A 222 6.57 -2.59 14.63
CA ALA A 222 7.66 -1.72 14.21
C ALA A 222 7.91 -0.57 15.20
N GLN A 223 6.86 0.10 15.68
CA GLN A 223 6.98 1.12 16.72
C GLN A 223 7.63 0.58 18.00
N HIS A 224 7.31 -0.65 18.38
CA HIS A 224 7.82 -1.20 19.63
C HIS A 224 9.30 -1.61 19.54
N PHE A 225 9.70 -2.24 18.44
CA PHE A 225 11.02 -2.86 18.29
C PHE A 225 11.99 -2.10 17.42
N LEU A 226 11.50 -1.25 16.49
CA LEU A 226 12.31 -0.62 15.45
C LEU A 226 12.31 0.92 15.51
N THR A 227 11.96 1.52 16.64
CA THR A 227 12.05 2.99 16.80
C THR A 227 13.47 3.49 16.59
N GLY A 228 14.49 2.74 17.03
CA GLY A 228 15.90 3.05 16.78
C GLY A 228 16.38 2.78 15.34
N GLU A 229 15.60 2.08 14.54
CA GLU A 229 15.93 1.65 13.17
C GLU A 229 14.80 2.03 12.19
N PRO A 230 14.46 3.32 12.07
CA PRO A 230 13.26 3.77 11.35
C PRO A 230 13.24 3.37 9.88
N MET A 231 14.40 3.37 9.20
CA MET A 231 14.47 2.99 7.79
C MET A 231 14.32 1.48 7.59
N VAL A 232 14.76 0.67 8.56
CA VAL A 232 14.48 -0.77 8.60
C VAL A 232 12.98 -1.03 8.72
N ALA A 233 12.28 -0.27 9.56
CA ALA A 233 10.83 -0.36 9.67
C ALA A 233 10.13 -0.04 8.33
N GLY A 234 10.56 1.02 7.64
CA GLY A 234 10.04 1.36 6.31
C GLY A 234 10.25 0.26 5.28
N GLY A 235 11.46 -0.27 5.15
CA GLY A 235 11.77 -1.37 4.24
C GLY A 235 10.99 -2.63 4.58
N TRP A 236 10.84 -2.93 5.86
CA TRP A 236 10.05 -4.07 6.33
C TRP A 236 8.58 -3.98 5.95
N MET A 237 7.94 -2.80 6.09
CA MET A 237 6.56 -2.62 5.61
C MET A 237 6.44 -2.88 4.10
N GLY A 238 7.38 -2.40 3.30
CA GLY A 238 7.40 -2.62 1.85
C GLY A 238 7.60 -4.09 1.45
N LEU A 239 8.42 -4.84 2.20
CA LEU A 239 8.73 -6.25 1.95
C LEU A 239 7.71 -7.22 2.53
N ALA A 240 7.14 -6.92 3.70
CA ALA A 240 6.23 -7.82 4.42
C ALA A 240 4.79 -7.72 3.93
N VAL A 241 4.25 -6.51 3.77
CA VAL A 241 2.84 -6.31 3.41
C VAL A 241 2.60 -6.54 1.92
N LYS A 242 1.65 -7.41 1.59
CA LYS A 242 1.54 -8.00 0.23
C LYS A 242 0.61 -7.27 -0.74
N SER A 243 -0.06 -6.21 -0.35
CA SER A 243 -0.73 -5.32 -1.31
C SER A 243 -0.02 -3.97 -1.39
N ASP A 244 -0.09 -3.32 -2.56
CA ASP A 244 0.57 -2.03 -2.79
C ASP A 244 0.03 -0.96 -1.85
N GLY A 245 -1.30 -0.84 -1.81
CA GLY A 245 -1.98 0.08 -0.92
C GLY A 245 -1.74 -0.20 0.55
N GLY A 246 -1.81 -1.49 0.93
CA GLY A 246 -1.55 -1.91 2.31
C GLY A 246 -0.13 -1.66 2.76
N ALA A 247 0.88 -1.91 1.91
CA ALA A 247 2.29 -1.68 2.24
C ALA A 247 2.56 -0.19 2.50
N ILE A 248 2.13 0.67 1.59
CA ILE A 248 2.34 2.12 1.70
C ILE A 248 1.55 2.68 2.89
N ALA A 249 0.34 2.20 3.09
CA ALA A 249 -0.47 2.54 4.24
C ALA A 249 0.20 2.12 5.57
N SER A 250 0.72 0.89 5.64
CA SER A 250 1.47 0.41 6.80
C SER A 250 2.73 1.24 7.05
N GLY A 251 3.42 1.65 5.96
CA GLY A 251 4.57 2.56 6.04
C GLY A 251 4.22 3.92 6.61
N ALA A 252 3.08 4.51 6.21
CA ALA A 252 2.60 5.77 6.74
C ALA A 252 2.25 5.69 8.23
N ILE A 253 1.54 4.62 8.64
CA ILE A 253 1.23 4.38 10.06
C ILE A 253 2.52 4.17 10.86
N ALA A 254 3.44 3.33 10.37
CA ALA A 254 4.71 3.06 11.05
C ALA A 254 5.54 4.34 11.21
N GLU A 255 5.61 5.18 10.16
CA GLU A 255 6.28 6.48 10.24
C GLU A 255 5.69 7.35 11.33
N SER A 256 4.40 7.55 11.32
CA SER A 256 3.74 8.41 12.30
C SER A 256 3.95 7.93 13.75
N LEU A 257 3.84 6.61 13.97
CA LEU A 257 4.04 6.00 15.29
C LEU A 257 5.51 6.07 15.75
N ILE A 258 6.46 5.83 14.86
CA ILE A 258 7.90 5.88 15.15
C ILE A 258 8.35 7.30 15.41
N LEU A 259 7.93 8.27 14.57
CA LEU A 259 8.28 9.68 14.77
C LEU A 259 7.72 10.21 16.09
N ALA A 260 6.48 9.86 16.43
CA ALA A 260 5.89 10.25 17.72
C ALA A 260 6.71 9.71 18.90
N LYS A 261 7.10 8.42 18.84
CA LYS A 261 7.90 7.80 19.90
C LYS A 261 9.33 8.32 19.97
N ALA A 262 9.94 8.65 18.85
CA ALA A 262 11.27 9.27 18.80
C ALA A 262 11.25 10.68 19.40
N ALA A 263 10.21 11.47 19.14
CA ALA A 263 10.03 12.80 19.71
C ALA A 263 9.91 12.77 21.24
N GLU A 264 9.32 11.71 21.82
CA GLU A 264 9.31 11.51 23.28
C GLU A 264 10.71 11.34 23.86
N ALA A 265 11.63 10.78 23.08
CA ALA A 265 13.04 10.64 23.43
C ALA A 265 13.89 11.88 23.06
N GLY A 266 13.26 12.96 22.58
CA GLY A 266 13.92 14.21 22.18
C GLY A 266 14.54 14.16 20.79
N ILE A 267 14.23 13.14 19.97
CA ILE A 267 14.74 13.01 18.61
C ILE A 267 13.64 13.43 17.62
N ASN A 268 13.86 14.54 16.92
CA ASN A 268 12.92 15.05 15.94
C ASN A 268 13.43 14.75 14.52
N TRP A 269 13.00 13.64 13.96
CA TRP A 269 13.29 13.29 12.57
C TRP A 269 12.33 13.98 11.61
N GLU A 270 12.84 14.28 10.41
CA GLU A 270 12.02 14.82 9.33
C GLU A 270 11.04 13.74 8.82
N PRO A 271 9.73 14.04 8.72
CA PRO A 271 8.74 13.09 8.21
C PRO A 271 8.90 12.85 6.69
N GLY A 272 8.39 11.71 6.21
CA GLY A 272 8.35 11.35 4.79
C GLY A 272 9.43 10.37 4.35
N TRP A 273 10.47 10.16 5.16
CA TRP A 273 11.59 9.30 4.78
C TRP A 273 11.30 7.81 4.98
N ILE A 274 10.60 7.45 6.03
CA ILE A 274 10.20 6.05 6.29
C ILE A 274 9.22 5.56 5.22
N ILE A 275 8.21 6.37 4.91
CA ILE A 275 7.26 6.06 3.83
C ILE A 275 7.94 6.08 2.45
N MET A 276 8.97 6.89 2.24
CA MET A 276 9.77 6.86 1.00
C MET A 276 10.46 5.51 0.83
N VAL A 277 11.07 4.95 1.86
CA VAL A 277 11.68 3.61 1.81
C VAL A 277 10.62 2.56 1.49
N THR A 278 9.50 2.58 2.21
CA THR A 278 8.40 1.63 1.98
C THR A 278 7.92 1.66 0.53
N THR A 279 7.69 2.88 0.03
CA THR A 279 7.16 3.09 -1.32
C THR A 279 8.18 2.69 -2.38
N THR A 280 9.43 3.06 -2.20
CA THR A 280 10.53 2.72 -3.12
C THR A 280 10.69 1.22 -3.25
N VAL A 281 10.76 0.51 -2.12
CA VAL A 281 10.83 -0.96 -2.08
C VAL A 281 9.64 -1.58 -2.80
N LYS A 282 8.43 -1.11 -2.51
CA LYS A 282 7.21 -1.67 -3.09
C LYS A 282 7.10 -1.42 -4.59
N ILE A 283 7.41 -0.22 -5.06
CA ILE A 283 7.38 0.12 -6.49
C ILE A 283 8.37 -0.73 -7.27
N PHE A 284 9.57 -0.96 -6.75
CA PHE A 284 10.54 -1.83 -7.42
C PHE A 284 10.06 -3.28 -7.50
N ILE A 285 9.42 -3.80 -6.44
CA ILE A 285 8.78 -5.12 -6.50
C ILE A 285 7.77 -5.16 -7.66
N ASP A 286 6.96 -4.14 -7.82
CA ASP A 286 5.91 -4.10 -8.84
C ASP A 286 6.46 -4.01 -10.27
N VAL A 287 7.56 -3.28 -10.48
CA VAL A 287 8.22 -3.18 -11.79
C VAL A 287 8.62 -4.56 -12.33
N PHE A 288 9.04 -5.47 -11.46
CA PHE A 288 9.49 -6.80 -11.86
C PHE A 288 8.35 -7.81 -12.09
N ILE A 289 7.09 -7.49 -11.78
CA ILE A 289 5.95 -8.41 -12.01
C ILE A 289 5.86 -8.86 -13.46
N GLY A 290 6.02 -7.93 -14.41
CA GLY A 290 5.97 -8.23 -15.83
C GLY A 290 7.09 -9.19 -16.27
N VAL A 291 8.31 -8.94 -15.83
CA VAL A 291 9.49 -9.80 -16.11
C VAL A 291 9.28 -11.19 -15.50
N TRP A 292 8.81 -11.25 -14.25
CA TRP A 292 8.54 -12.50 -13.56
C TRP A 292 7.45 -13.32 -14.24
N ALA A 293 6.36 -12.68 -14.65
CA ALA A 293 5.29 -13.34 -15.41
C ALA A 293 5.81 -13.93 -16.72
N LEU A 294 6.77 -13.26 -17.40
CA LEU A 294 7.42 -13.81 -18.60
C LEU A 294 8.28 -15.03 -18.28
N VAL A 295 9.10 -14.96 -17.24
CA VAL A 295 9.92 -16.09 -16.78
C VAL A 295 9.02 -17.31 -16.48
N LEU A 296 7.93 -17.11 -15.76
CA LEU A 296 6.99 -18.18 -15.46
C LEU A 296 6.30 -18.73 -16.71
N ALA A 297 5.87 -17.86 -17.64
CA ALA A 297 5.29 -18.32 -18.90
C ALA A 297 6.28 -19.15 -19.73
N TRP A 298 7.54 -18.69 -19.80
CA TRP A 298 8.61 -19.45 -20.50
C TRP A 298 8.85 -20.81 -19.84
N VAL A 299 8.98 -20.88 -18.52
CA VAL A 299 9.13 -22.14 -17.77
C VAL A 299 7.93 -23.08 -18.01
N TRP A 300 6.71 -22.51 -17.99
CA TRP A 300 5.51 -23.32 -18.23
C TRP A 300 5.45 -23.89 -19.64
N CYS A 301 5.70 -23.06 -20.66
CA CYS A 301 5.70 -23.52 -22.06
C CYS A 301 6.79 -24.53 -22.35
N THR A 302 7.98 -24.39 -21.74
CA THR A 302 9.12 -25.28 -22.04
C THR A 302 9.10 -26.58 -21.25
N LYS A 303 8.62 -26.55 -19.99
CA LYS A 303 8.73 -27.73 -19.10
C LYS A 303 7.39 -28.41 -18.80
N PHE A 304 6.25 -27.71 -18.92
CA PHE A 304 4.98 -28.23 -18.42
C PHE A 304 3.88 -28.29 -19.48
N ASP A 305 3.86 -27.38 -20.44
CA ASP A 305 2.89 -27.36 -21.53
C ASP A 305 3.60 -27.70 -22.84
N LYS A 306 3.40 -28.94 -23.34
CA LYS A 306 4.00 -29.42 -24.55
C LYS A 306 3.20 -29.07 -25.83
N SER A 307 2.13 -28.30 -25.70
CA SER A 307 1.31 -27.84 -26.84
C SER A 307 1.95 -26.65 -27.54
N GLY A 308 2.97 -26.91 -28.28
CA GLY A 308 3.95 -26.13 -29.02
C GLY A 308 3.62 -24.84 -29.78
N ASP A 309 2.62 -24.04 -29.38
CA ASP A 309 2.16 -22.88 -30.17
C ASP A 309 2.21 -21.56 -29.38
N ARG A 310 3.40 -21.10 -28.95
CA ARG A 310 3.55 -19.76 -28.41
C ARG A 310 4.90 -19.09 -28.70
N THR A 311 4.82 -18.05 -29.49
CA THR A 311 5.80 -16.96 -29.52
C THR A 311 5.41 -15.93 -28.46
N MET A 312 6.29 -15.65 -27.51
CA MET A 312 6.10 -14.58 -26.52
C MET A 312 6.45 -13.24 -27.16
N HIS A 313 5.58 -12.24 -26.98
CA HIS A 313 5.82 -10.89 -27.48
C HIS A 313 6.11 -9.92 -26.32
N TRP A 314 7.03 -8.98 -26.55
CA TRP A 314 7.31 -7.89 -25.61
C TRP A 314 6.07 -7.05 -25.24
N GLY A 315 5.05 -7.02 -26.13
CA GLY A 315 3.75 -6.41 -25.86
C GLY A 315 3.03 -7.00 -24.64
N ASP A 316 3.26 -8.29 -24.35
CA ASP A 316 2.64 -8.95 -23.18
C ASP A 316 3.26 -8.48 -21.87
N VAL A 317 4.56 -8.10 -21.87
CA VAL A 317 5.24 -7.49 -20.72
C VAL A 317 4.66 -6.11 -20.44
N TRP A 318 4.55 -5.30 -21.49
CA TRP A 318 4.02 -3.94 -21.39
C TRP A 318 2.55 -3.90 -20.97
N ALA A 319 1.74 -4.84 -21.44
CA ALA A 319 0.34 -4.95 -21.04
C ALA A 319 0.16 -5.25 -19.54
N ARG A 320 1.15 -5.90 -18.91
CA ARG A 320 1.15 -6.27 -17.48
C ARG A 320 1.91 -5.29 -16.59
N PHE A 321 2.63 -4.34 -17.20
CA PHE A 321 3.39 -3.34 -16.45
C PHE A 321 2.42 -2.42 -15.68
N PRO A 322 2.64 -2.19 -14.38
CA PRO A 322 1.78 -1.35 -13.56
C PRO A 322 1.97 0.14 -13.93
N ARG A 323 1.12 0.65 -14.80
CA ARG A 323 1.25 2.00 -15.40
C ARG A 323 1.30 3.15 -14.39
N PHE A 324 0.74 2.98 -13.19
CA PHE A 324 0.80 3.99 -12.13
C PHE A 324 2.23 4.25 -11.65
N VAL A 325 3.13 3.25 -11.78
CA VAL A 325 4.55 3.40 -11.49
C VAL A 325 5.20 4.45 -12.39
N LEU A 326 4.81 4.49 -13.69
CA LEU A 326 5.28 5.55 -14.58
C LEU A 326 4.79 6.92 -14.08
N GLY A 327 3.52 7.02 -13.66
CA GLY A 327 2.98 8.24 -13.07
C GLY A 327 3.82 8.71 -11.86
N TYR A 328 4.14 7.80 -10.95
CA TYR A 328 5.00 8.09 -9.79
C TYR A 328 6.40 8.56 -10.22
N ILE A 329 7.08 7.83 -11.11
CA ILE A 329 8.43 8.18 -11.57
C ILE A 329 8.44 9.55 -12.28
N ILE A 330 7.44 9.80 -13.14
CA ILE A 330 7.33 11.07 -13.87
C ILE A 330 7.11 12.23 -12.91
N THR A 331 6.16 12.13 -11.96
CA THR A 331 5.90 13.21 -11.00
C THR A 331 7.09 13.42 -10.07
N PHE A 332 7.73 12.36 -9.59
CA PHE A 332 8.96 12.41 -8.81
C PHE A 332 10.09 13.13 -9.56
N ALA A 333 10.37 12.70 -10.80
CA ALA A 333 11.46 13.27 -11.60
C ALA A 333 11.20 14.73 -11.98
N ILE A 334 9.98 15.09 -12.36
CA ILE A 334 9.62 16.47 -12.70
C ILE A 334 9.87 17.39 -11.52
N LEU A 335 9.32 17.06 -10.34
CA LEU A 335 9.45 17.90 -9.15
C LEU A 335 10.90 17.95 -8.65
N LEU A 336 11.61 16.82 -8.66
CA LEU A 336 13.04 16.77 -8.34
C LEU A 336 13.84 17.70 -9.23
N ILE A 337 13.68 17.60 -10.56
CA ILE A 337 14.42 18.43 -11.53
C ILE A 337 14.09 19.91 -11.35
N ILE A 338 12.82 20.27 -11.18
CA ILE A 338 12.38 21.65 -10.96
C ILE A 338 13.02 22.22 -9.70
N CYS A 339 12.95 21.49 -8.57
CA CYS A 339 13.47 21.94 -7.28
C CYS A 339 15.01 22.05 -7.27
N LEU A 340 15.70 21.25 -8.06
CA LEU A 340 17.19 21.35 -8.18
C LEU A 340 17.67 22.57 -8.98
N GLN A 341 16.79 23.25 -9.76
CA GLN A 341 17.19 24.38 -10.59
C GLN A 341 17.46 25.67 -9.81
N SER A 342 16.68 25.95 -8.77
CA SER A 342 16.86 27.13 -7.95
C SER A 342 16.25 27.01 -6.55
N PRO A 343 16.81 27.71 -5.53
CA PRO A 343 16.25 27.77 -4.17
C PRO A 343 14.84 28.36 -4.11
N GLU A 344 14.45 29.24 -5.03
CA GLU A 344 13.12 29.81 -5.09
C GLU A 344 12.09 28.76 -5.56
N LEU A 345 12.43 27.98 -6.58
CA LEU A 345 11.60 26.89 -7.05
C LEU A 345 11.46 25.78 -6.00
N GLN A 346 12.50 25.53 -5.23
CA GLN A 346 12.47 24.61 -4.12
C GLN A 346 11.48 25.05 -3.02
N LYS A 347 11.51 26.33 -2.61
CA LYS A 347 10.54 26.90 -1.65
C LYS A 347 9.10 26.81 -2.18
N THR A 348 8.91 27.12 -3.47
CA THR A 348 7.60 26.98 -4.12
C THR A 348 7.15 25.52 -4.15
N GLY A 349 8.06 24.60 -4.47
CA GLY A 349 7.83 23.15 -4.44
C GLY A 349 7.40 22.68 -3.05
N ALA A 350 8.08 23.14 -2.00
CA ALA A 350 7.72 22.80 -0.61
C ALA A 350 6.30 23.29 -0.24
N SER A 351 5.90 24.49 -0.66
CA SER A 351 4.54 25.00 -0.46
C SER A 351 3.49 24.17 -1.19
N VAL A 352 3.75 23.81 -2.44
CA VAL A 352 2.86 22.96 -3.25
C VAL A 352 2.79 21.55 -2.68
N SER A 353 3.91 21.02 -2.17
CA SER A 353 3.99 19.69 -1.54
C SER A 353 3.02 19.57 -0.35
N GLY A 354 2.88 20.61 0.48
CA GLY A 354 1.89 20.63 1.56
C GLY A 354 0.44 20.45 1.08
N THR A 355 0.07 21.12 -0.02
CA THR A 355 -1.26 20.97 -0.64
C THR A 355 -1.45 19.58 -1.23
N LEU A 356 -0.44 19.05 -1.93
CA LEU A 356 -0.48 17.71 -2.50
C LEU A 356 -0.61 16.63 -1.41
N ASN A 357 0.07 16.84 -0.28
CA ASN A 357 -0.04 15.94 0.87
C ASN A 357 -1.48 15.86 1.41
N ALA A 358 -2.22 16.95 1.46
CA ALA A 358 -3.62 16.94 1.88
C ALA A 358 -4.48 16.06 0.96
N PHE A 359 -4.31 16.17 -0.36
CA PHE A 359 -5.01 15.29 -1.31
C PHE A 359 -4.56 13.83 -1.18
N ARG A 360 -3.27 13.57 -0.98
CA ARG A 360 -2.73 12.23 -0.72
C ARG A 360 -3.42 11.59 0.49
N VAL A 361 -3.54 12.31 1.60
CA VAL A 361 -4.20 11.82 2.81
C VAL A 361 -5.67 11.47 2.55
N ILE A 362 -6.40 12.29 1.79
CA ILE A 362 -7.79 11.99 1.42
C ILE A 362 -7.87 10.71 0.58
N PHE A 363 -6.99 10.54 -0.41
CA PHE A 363 -6.98 9.33 -1.22
C PHE A 363 -6.56 8.08 -0.41
N PHE A 364 -5.65 8.22 0.55
CA PHE A 364 -5.35 7.14 1.48
C PHE A 364 -6.56 6.82 2.36
N LEU A 365 -7.24 7.81 2.90
CA LEU A 365 -8.46 7.61 3.69
C LEU A 365 -9.51 6.80 2.92
N LEU A 366 -9.77 7.17 1.66
CA LEU A 366 -10.66 6.43 0.76
C LEU A 366 -10.13 5.02 0.48
N THR A 367 -8.81 4.86 0.33
CA THR A 367 -8.17 3.56 0.15
C THR A 367 -8.38 2.66 1.35
N PHE A 368 -8.10 3.14 2.57
CA PHE A 368 -8.26 2.37 3.80
C PHE A 368 -9.71 1.93 4.01
N PHE A 369 -10.65 2.87 3.86
CA PHE A 369 -12.06 2.57 3.96
C PHE A 369 -12.49 1.48 2.95
N THR A 370 -12.09 1.63 1.68
CA THR A 370 -12.48 0.69 0.63
C THR A 370 -11.73 -0.64 0.70
N ILE A 371 -10.50 -0.69 1.20
CA ILE A 371 -9.82 -1.95 1.54
C ILE A 371 -10.65 -2.69 2.62
N GLY A 372 -11.06 -2.00 3.67
CA GLY A 372 -11.96 -2.57 4.67
C GLY A 372 -13.25 -3.11 4.07
N MET A 373 -13.86 -2.34 3.15
CA MET A 373 -15.11 -2.73 2.47
C MET A 373 -14.98 -4.00 1.62
N VAL A 374 -13.84 -4.23 0.97
CA VAL A 374 -13.63 -5.46 0.16
C VAL A 374 -13.15 -6.64 1.01
N SER A 375 -12.84 -6.42 2.29
CA SER A 375 -12.35 -7.43 3.23
C SER A 375 -13.51 -8.14 3.94
N ASN A 376 -14.20 -9.04 3.21
CA ASN A 376 -15.31 -9.80 3.74
C ASN A 376 -14.85 -11.17 4.26
N PHE A 377 -14.64 -11.27 5.56
CA PHE A 377 -14.17 -12.50 6.23
C PHE A 377 -15.19 -13.64 6.15
N ARG A 378 -16.51 -13.32 6.23
CA ARG A 378 -17.58 -14.32 6.16
C ARG A 378 -17.59 -14.98 4.78
N LYS A 379 -17.58 -14.19 3.72
CA LYS A 379 -17.55 -14.70 2.34
C LYS A 379 -16.31 -15.57 2.09
N LEU A 380 -15.17 -15.16 2.62
CA LEU A 380 -13.93 -15.93 2.53
C LEU A 380 -14.06 -17.32 3.16
N MET A 381 -14.72 -17.42 4.32
CA MET A 381 -14.96 -18.71 4.99
C MET A 381 -15.97 -19.59 4.23
N GLU A 382 -17.02 -18.99 3.65
CA GLU A 382 -18.06 -19.71 2.88
C GLU A 382 -17.51 -20.29 1.57
N GLU A 383 -16.54 -19.62 0.92
CA GLU A 383 -15.92 -20.07 -0.33
C GLU A 383 -14.95 -21.28 -0.17
N GLY A 384 -14.79 -21.79 1.06
CA GLY A 384 -13.98 -22.99 1.33
C GLY A 384 -12.46 -22.80 1.11
N ILE A 385 -11.97 -21.57 1.21
CA ILE A 385 -10.57 -21.18 0.97
C ILE A 385 -9.63 -21.64 2.11
N GLY A 386 -10.11 -22.39 3.09
CA GLY A 386 -9.37 -22.73 4.32
C GLY A 386 -7.96 -23.28 4.08
N ARG A 387 -7.77 -24.19 3.10
CA ARG A 387 -6.44 -24.72 2.81
C ARG A 387 -5.49 -23.67 2.23
N LEU A 388 -5.99 -22.78 1.37
CA LEU A 388 -5.21 -21.65 0.84
C LEU A 388 -4.83 -20.68 1.96
N ALA A 389 -5.80 -20.38 2.86
CA ALA A 389 -5.58 -19.51 4.02
C ALA A 389 -4.50 -20.08 4.96
N ILE A 390 -4.49 -21.39 5.21
CA ILE A 390 -3.45 -22.02 6.04
C ILE A 390 -2.07 -21.87 5.39
N VAL A 391 -1.94 -22.12 4.08
CA VAL A 391 -0.65 -21.89 3.39
C VAL A 391 -0.23 -20.44 3.48
N TYR A 392 -1.18 -19.52 3.31
CA TYR A 392 -0.93 -18.09 3.41
C TYR A 392 -0.38 -17.73 4.80
N VAL A 393 -1.08 -18.14 5.85
CA VAL A 393 -0.68 -17.88 7.25
C VAL A 393 0.69 -18.48 7.54
N VAL A 394 0.93 -19.73 7.20
CA VAL A 394 2.20 -20.42 7.46
C VAL A 394 3.35 -19.75 6.72
N CYS A 395 3.17 -19.40 5.45
CA CYS A 395 4.23 -18.76 4.67
C CYS A 395 4.45 -17.31 5.07
N LEU A 396 3.38 -16.54 5.28
CA LEU A 396 3.47 -15.12 5.62
C LEU A 396 4.03 -14.92 7.03
N PHE A 397 3.32 -15.43 8.04
CA PHE A 397 3.69 -15.21 9.44
C PHE A 397 4.85 -16.10 9.90
N GLY A 398 5.00 -17.29 9.34
CA GLY A 398 6.09 -18.21 9.69
C GLY A 398 7.40 -17.90 9.00
N PHE A 399 7.40 -17.23 7.85
CA PHE A 399 8.61 -17.04 7.06
C PHE A 399 8.78 -15.62 6.50
N ILE A 400 7.83 -15.13 5.71
CA ILE A 400 8.03 -13.91 4.89
C ILE A 400 8.22 -12.66 5.75
N ILE A 401 7.42 -12.49 6.80
CA ILE A 401 7.52 -11.34 7.71
C ILE A 401 8.92 -11.28 8.33
N TRP A 402 9.44 -12.40 8.78
CA TRP A 402 10.76 -12.48 9.42
C TRP A 402 11.91 -12.32 8.43
N LEU A 403 11.82 -12.97 7.28
CA LEU A 403 12.82 -12.79 6.23
C LEU A 403 12.80 -11.36 5.70
N GLY A 404 11.61 -10.74 5.55
CA GLY A 404 11.48 -9.34 5.17
C GLY A 404 12.11 -8.40 6.19
N LEU A 405 11.96 -8.68 7.48
CA LEU A 405 12.64 -7.93 8.53
C LEU A 405 14.17 -8.08 8.43
N PHE A 406 14.65 -9.31 8.24
CA PHE A 406 16.08 -9.57 8.09
C PHE A 406 16.67 -8.88 6.85
N ILE A 407 16.01 -8.99 5.70
CA ILE A 407 16.45 -8.31 4.46
C ILE A 407 16.43 -6.80 4.65
N SER A 408 15.35 -6.26 5.22
CA SER A 408 15.28 -4.83 5.52
C SER A 408 16.39 -4.37 6.45
N TRP A 409 16.66 -5.14 7.50
CA TRP A 409 17.77 -4.86 8.42
C TRP A 409 19.11 -4.89 7.68
N LEU A 410 19.37 -5.89 6.85
CA LEU A 410 20.63 -6.02 6.12
C LEU A 410 20.94 -4.79 5.25
N PHE A 411 19.93 -4.20 4.62
CA PHE A 411 20.14 -3.09 3.68
C PHE A 411 19.94 -1.71 4.29
N PHE A 412 19.13 -1.57 5.34
CA PHE A 412 18.77 -0.26 5.90
C PHE A 412 19.26 -0.03 7.34
N HIS A 413 19.96 -1.02 7.95
CA HIS A 413 20.50 -0.87 9.30
C HIS A 413 21.44 0.35 9.41
N GLY A 414 21.32 1.06 10.51
CA GLY A 414 22.12 2.26 10.78
C GLY A 414 21.74 3.50 9.96
N MET A 415 20.70 3.43 9.12
CA MET A 415 20.15 4.60 8.44
C MET A 415 19.05 5.24 9.29
N THR A 416 19.14 6.55 9.47
CA THR A 416 18.10 7.35 10.13
C THR A 416 17.66 8.50 9.23
N PRO A 417 16.40 8.94 9.33
CA PRO A 417 15.96 10.15 8.65
C PRO A 417 16.81 11.34 9.06
N PRO A 418 16.92 12.39 8.21
CA PRO A 418 17.48 13.67 8.62
C PRO A 418 16.72 14.23 9.83
N LEU A 419 17.41 15.04 10.64
CA LEU A 419 16.78 15.79 11.72
C LEU A 419 15.96 16.94 11.15
N ALA A 420 14.77 17.15 11.68
CA ALA A 420 13.96 18.30 11.33
C ALA A 420 14.66 19.58 11.79
N SER A 421 14.82 20.55 10.86
CA SER A 421 15.46 21.83 11.07
C SER A 421 14.62 22.78 11.94
#